data_e6081a69f6f455999fc6f63d27063b72
#
_entry.id   e6081a69f6f455999fc6f63d27063b72
#
_cell.length_a   1.000
_cell.length_b   1.000
_cell.length_c   1.000
_cell.angle_alpha   90.00
_cell.angle_beta   90.00
_cell.angle_gamma   90.00
#
_symmetry.space_group_name_H-M   'P 1'
#
loop_
_entity.id
_entity.type
_entity.pdbx_description
1 polymer ?
#
loop_
_entity_poly.entity_id
_entity_poly.type
_entity_poly.pdbx_seq_one_letter_code
_entity_poly.pdbx_strand_id
1 'polypeptide(L)'
;MNSGSSANHLIFAAMFTTDDLQQRWWNLEASLVERFGKKPDLETILFLIGIQEFGQIREKFTKEQKQDLMHIAVCSLLAPSGYYELEGTDSDGWPHFKQLKPMPDMNAIQQENFLKDHILLYFQNNEGQL
;
A
#
# COMPACT_ATOMS: atom_id res chain seq x y z
N MET A 1 -28.84 -14.05 8.46
CA MET A 1 -29.08 -13.52 8.30
C MET A 1 -29.58 -12.77 8.10
N ASN A 2 -29.59 -12.52 7.97
CA ASN A 2 -30.00 -11.78 7.73
C ASN A 2 -30.41 -11.10 7.40
N SER A 3 -30.46 -11.12 7.41
CA SER A 3 -30.97 -10.48 6.99
C SER A 3 -31.73 -9.68 7.03
N GLY A 4 -31.92 -9.77 7.72
CA GLY A 4 -32.56 -8.72 8.11
C GLY A 4 -32.95 -7.84 7.02
N SER A 5 -33.19 -6.81 7.00
CA SER A 5 -33.42 -6.05 5.80
C SER A 5 -32.10 -5.74 5.11
N SER A 6 -32.04 -5.94 3.82
CA SER A 6 -30.88 -5.65 3.01
C SER A 6 -30.48 -4.18 3.08
N ALA A 7 -31.49 -3.30 3.12
CA ALA A 7 -31.23 -1.86 3.18
C ALA A 7 -30.48 -1.47 4.44
N ASN A 8 -30.89 -1.99 5.58
CA ASN A 8 -30.19 -1.72 6.85
C ASN A 8 -28.78 -2.30 6.83
N HIS A 9 -28.62 -3.48 6.25
CA HIS A 9 -27.30 -4.09 6.14
C HIS A 9 -26.38 -3.23 5.29
N LEU A 10 -26.86 -2.72 4.16
CA LEU A 10 -26.05 -1.89 3.28
C LEU A 10 -25.66 -0.57 3.95
N ILE A 11 -26.59 0.08 4.65
CA ILE A 11 -26.28 1.30 5.39
C ILE A 11 -25.26 1.04 6.47
N PHE A 12 -25.43 -0.05 7.19
CA PHE A 12 -24.53 -0.45 8.26
C PHE A 12 -23.12 -0.71 7.70
N ALA A 13 -23.03 -1.45 6.61
CA ALA A 13 -21.75 -1.76 5.96
C ALA A 13 -21.06 -0.48 5.50
N ALA A 14 -21.80 0.47 4.93
CA ALA A 14 -21.25 1.74 4.49
C ALA A 14 -20.72 2.55 5.67
N MET A 15 -21.41 2.53 6.81
CA MET A 15 -20.97 3.23 8.02
C MET A 15 -19.69 2.64 8.59
N PHE A 16 -19.54 1.32 8.52
CA PHE A 16 -18.41 0.63 9.13
C PHE A 16 -17.23 0.40 8.19
N THR A 17 -17.37 0.72 6.91
CA THR A 17 -16.27 0.53 5.95
C THR A 17 -15.02 1.33 6.37
N THR A 18 -15.20 2.60 6.72
CA THR A 18 -14.10 3.44 7.19
C THR A 18 -13.55 2.95 8.51
N ASP A 19 -14.44 2.56 9.43
CA ASP A 19 -14.02 2.02 10.72
C ASP A 19 -13.27 0.70 10.56
N ASP A 20 -13.70 -0.15 9.62
CA ASP A 20 -13.02 -1.40 9.33
C ASP A 20 -11.62 -1.15 8.77
N LEU A 21 -11.50 -0.22 7.83
CA LEU A 21 -10.21 0.15 7.29
C LEU A 21 -9.30 0.70 8.39
N GLN A 22 -9.82 1.58 9.23
CA GLN A 22 -9.07 2.17 10.34
C GLN A 22 -8.62 1.09 11.32
N GLN A 23 -9.48 0.13 11.63
CA GLN A 23 -9.14 -0.96 12.55
C GLN A 23 -8.04 -1.84 11.95
N ARG A 24 -8.19 -2.20 10.69
CA ARG A 24 -7.17 -3.01 10.00
C ARG A 24 -5.85 -2.26 9.93
N TRP A 25 -5.90 -0.95 9.71
CA TRP A 25 -4.70 -0.13 9.66
C TRP A 25 -4.01 -0.09 11.02
N TRP A 26 -4.77 0.11 12.11
CA TRP A 26 -4.20 0.10 13.46
C TRP A 26 -3.57 -1.25 13.78
N ASN A 27 -4.18 -2.35 13.35
CA ASN A 27 -3.61 -3.68 13.56
C ASN A 27 -2.28 -3.83 12.82
N LEU A 28 -2.19 -3.32 11.60
CA LEU A 28 -0.93 -3.31 10.85
C LEU A 28 0.12 -2.46 11.54
N GLU A 29 -0.24 -1.27 11.98
CA GLU A 29 0.70 -0.39 12.71
C GLU A 29 1.24 -1.08 13.96
N ALA A 30 0.36 -1.73 14.72
CA ALA A 30 0.78 -2.46 15.92
C ALA A 30 1.78 -3.57 15.58
N SER A 31 1.53 -4.29 14.51
CA SER A 31 2.45 -5.34 14.02
C SER A 31 3.81 -4.75 13.64
N LEU A 32 3.82 -3.60 12.99
CA LEU A 32 5.06 -2.94 12.59
C LEU A 32 5.83 -2.39 13.79
N VAL A 33 5.12 -1.91 14.81
CA VAL A 33 5.75 -1.48 16.06
C VAL A 33 6.46 -2.66 16.72
N GLU A 34 5.85 -3.83 16.74
CA GLU A 34 6.49 -5.03 17.29
C GLU A 34 7.76 -5.37 16.54
N ARG A 35 7.78 -5.21 15.22
CA ARG A 35 8.91 -5.59 14.38
C ARG A 35 10.02 -4.55 14.39
N PHE A 36 9.69 -3.28 14.42
CA PHE A 36 10.64 -2.19 14.23
C PHE A 36 10.82 -1.30 15.47
N GLY A 37 10.08 -1.52 16.52
CA GLY A 37 10.23 -0.81 17.79
C GLY A 37 9.53 0.53 17.85
N LYS A 38 8.99 1.01 16.75
CA LYS A 38 8.24 2.27 16.72
C LYS A 38 7.25 2.25 15.57
N LYS A 39 6.26 3.14 15.64
CA LYS A 39 5.23 3.27 14.64
C LYS A 39 5.79 4.00 13.41
N PRO A 40 5.89 3.35 12.25
CA PRO A 40 6.35 4.02 11.03
C PRO A 40 5.24 4.90 10.46
N ASP A 41 5.63 6.02 9.86
CA ASP A 41 4.66 6.83 9.11
C ASP A 41 4.43 6.23 7.71
N LEU A 42 3.49 6.80 6.97
CA LEU A 42 3.13 6.29 5.65
C LEU A 42 4.31 6.28 4.69
N GLU A 43 5.12 7.34 4.70
CA GLU A 43 6.30 7.42 3.83
C GLU A 43 7.30 6.31 4.14
N THR A 44 7.51 6.04 5.41
CA THR A 44 8.41 4.95 5.83
C THR A 44 7.89 3.60 5.36
N ILE A 45 6.58 3.37 5.47
CA ILE A 45 5.97 2.14 4.99
C ILE A 45 6.16 1.99 3.48
N LEU A 46 5.93 3.05 2.72
CA LEU A 46 6.15 3.03 1.27
C LEU A 46 7.62 2.77 0.93
N PHE A 47 8.53 3.37 1.67
CA PHE A 47 9.95 3.14 1.47
C PHE A 47 10.31 1.67 1.71
N LEU A 48 9.79 1.07 2.78
CA LEU A 48 10.04 -0.34 3.08
C LEU A 48 9.49 -1.26 2.00
N ILE A 49 8.29 -0.95 1.49
CA ILE A 49 7.70 -1.72 0.38
C ILE A 49 8.57 -1.57 -0.88
N GLY A 50 9.05 -0.35 -1.16
CA GLY A 50 9.93 -0.10 -2.28
C GLY A 50 11.22 -0.90 -2.21
N ILE A 51 11.83 -0.98 -1.03
CA ILE A 51 13.03 -1.79 -0.80
C ILE A 51 12.71 -3.27 -1.07
N GLN A 52 11.58 -3.75 -0.56
CA GLN A 52 11.15 -5.13 -0.75
C GLN A 52 10.99 -5.45 -2.24
N GLU A 53 10.35 -4.55 -2.98
CA GLU A 53 10.10 -4.76 -4.41
C GLU A 53 11.36 -4.59 -5.25
N PHE A 54 12.30 -3.75 -4.82
CA PHE A 54 13.59 -3.60 -5.49
C PHE A 54 14.42 -4.89 -5.33
N GLY A 55 14.35 -5.51 -4.16
CA GLY A 55 14.97 -6.82 -3.92
C GLY A 55 16.48 -6.80 -3.77
N GLN A 56 17.12 -5.65 -3.68
CA GLN A 56 18.55 -5.53 -3.47
C GLN A 56 18.85 -4.91 -2.12
N ILE A 57 19.88 -5.42 -1.45
CA ILE A 57 20.32 -4.88 -0.17
C ILE A 57 21.39 -3.84 -0.44
N ARG A 58 21.19 -2.62 0.05
CA ARG A 58 22.16 -1.53 -0.03
C ARG A 58 22.28 -0.85 1.31
N GLU A 59 23.48 -0.42 1.65
CA GLU A 59 23.72 0.27 2.91
C GLU A 59 23.09 1.65 2.94
N LYS A 60 23.09 2.34 1.80
CA LYS A 60 22.57 3.69 1.69
C LYS A 60 21.87 3.90 0.37
N PHE A 61 20.85 4.77 0.41
CA PHE A 61 20.18 5.26 -0.77
C PHE A 61 20.29 6.78 -0.79
N THR A 62 20.49 7.35 -1.96
CA THR A 62 20.43 8.79 -2.12
C THR A 62 18.99 9.27 -1.92
N LYS A 63 18.81 10.59 -1.78
CA LYS A 63 17.47 11.16 -1.66
C LYS A 63 16.61 10.83 -2.87
N GLU A 64 17.19 10.94 -4.07
CA GLU A 64 16.49 10.61 -5.31
C GLU A 64 16.12 9.13 -5.35
N GLN A 65 17.01 8.26 -4.93
CA GLN A 65 16.75 6.82 -4.89
C GLN A 65 15.64 6.48 -3.90
N LYS A 66 15.59 7.17 -2.76
CA LYS A 66 14.49 6.96 -1.80
C LYS A 66 13.16 7.34 -2.40
N GLN A 67 13.11 8.44 -3.17
CA GLN A 67 11.90 8.84 -3.86
C GLN A 67 11.53 7.83 -4.94
N ASP A 68 12.52 7.31 -5.68
CA ASP A 68 12.28 6.28 -6.69
C ASP A 68 11.72 5.01 -6.05
N LEU A 69 12.24 4.61 -4.88
CA LEU A 69 11.73 3.45 -4.17
C LEU A 69 10.28 3.64 -3.73
N MET A 70 9.94 4.84 -3.26
CA MET A 70 8.56 5.14 -2.88
C MET A 70 7.64 5.11 -4.09
N HIS A 71 8.11 5.59 -5.24
CA HIS A 71 7.34 5.51 -6.49
C HIS A 71 7.14 4.05 -6.93
N ILE A 72 8.19 3.24 -6.82
CA ILE A 72 8.10 1.80 -7.10
C ILE A 72 7.06 1.16 -6.19
N ALA A 73 7.05 1.53 -4.91
CA ALA A 73 6.04 1.02 -3.98
C ALA A 73 4.63 1.34 -4.45
N VAL A 74 4.37 2.60 -4.82
CA VAL A 74 3.04 3.00 -5.30
C VAL A 74 2.65 2.20 -6.54
N CYS A 75 3.56 2.07 -7.51
CA CYS A 75 3.29 1.31 -8.72
C CYS A 75 2.98 -0.16 -8.42
N SER A 76 3.77 -0.78 -7.53
CA SER A 76 3.58 -2.17 -7.13
C SER A 76 2.27 -2.38 -6.40
N LEU A 77 1.92 -1.44 -5.52
CA LEU A 77 0.66 -1.49 -4.76
C LEU A 77 -0.55 -1.40 -5.67
N LEU A 78 -0.48 -0.59 -6.71
CA LEU A 78 -1.61 -0.31 -7.57
C LEU A 78 -1.67 -1.20 -8.82
N ALA A 79 -0.63 -2.00 -9.06
CA ALA A 79 -0.61 -2.92 -10.19
C ALA A 79 -1.73 -3.96 -10.13
N PRO A 80 -2.01 -4.61 -8.98
CA PRO A 80 -3.11 -5.58 -8.93
C PRO A 80 -4.48 -4.98 -9.25
N SER A 81 -4.64 -3.67 -9.04
CA SER A 81 -5.89 -2.96 -9.36
C SER A 81 -5.91 -2.42 -10.80
N GLY A 82 -4.87 -2.71 -11.58
CA GLY A 82 -4.86 -2.38 -13.00
C GLY A 82 -4.38 -0.98 -13.35
N TYR A 83 -3.78 -0.25 -12.41
CA TYR A 83 -3.30 1.11 -12.69
C TYR A 83 -1.90 1.13 -13.29
N TYR A 84 -1.08 0.14 -12.96
CA TYR A 84 0.29 0.04 -13.44
C TYR A 84 0.62 -1.39 -13.84
N GLU A 85 1.60 -1.52 -14.71
CA GLU A 85 2.10 -2.81 -15.17
C GLU A 85 3.62 -2.76 -15.18
N LEU A 86 4.25 -3.80 -14.66
CA LEU A 86 5.70 -3.92 -14.69
C LEU A 86 6.14 -4.18 -16.13
N GLU A 87 7.00 -3.31 -16.64
CA GLU A 87 7.56 -3.47 -18.00
C GLU A 87 8.82 -4.31 -17.99
N GLY A 88 9.54 -4.32 -16.88
CA GLY A 88 10.79 -5.04 -16.73
C GLY A 88 11.74 -4.32 -15.80
N THR A 89 12.97 -4.78 -15.72
CA THR A 89 14.00 -4.17 -14.89
C THR A 89 15.15 -3.71 -15.79
N ASP A 90 15.80 -2.62 -15.40
CA ASP A 90 16.95 -2.11 -16.14
C ASP A 90 18.23 -2.86 -15.74
N SER A 91 19.36 -2.46 -16.31
CA SER A 91 20.65 -3.12 -16.07
C SER A 91 21.12 -3.02 -14.63
N ASP A 92 20.64 -2.02 -13.88
CA ASP A 92 20.98 -1.84 -12.47
C ASP A 92 19.98 -2.53 -11.53
N GLY A 93 18.99 -3.21 -12.10
CA GLY A 93 18.00 -3.96 -11.33
C GLY A 93 16.78 -3.15 -10.90
N TRP A 94 16.64 -1.90 -11.39
CA TRP A 94 15.48 -1.07 -11.02
C TRP A 94 14.27 -1.46 -11.84
N PRO A 95 13.13 -1.73 -11.19
CA PRO A 95 11.90 -2.04 -11.92
C PRO A 95 11.32 -0.78 -12.58
N HIS A 96 10.77 -0.96 -13.77
CA HIS A 96 10.12 0.10 -14.52
C HIS A 96 8.67 -0.26 -14.75
N PHE A 97 7.78 0.68 -14.49
CA PHE A 97 6.34 0.48 -14.60
C PHE A 97 5.74 1.40 -15.64
N LYS A 98 4.71 0.90 -16.30
CA LYS A 98 3.90 1.66 -17.25
C LYS A 98 2.55 1.93 -16.61
N GLN A 99 2.11 3.18 -16.68
CA GLN A 99 0.78 3.53 -16.21
C GLN A 99 -0.26 3.11 -17.25
N LEU A 100 -1.25 2.33 -16.83
CA LEU A 100 -2.28 1.79 -17.73
C LEU A 100 -3.52 2.66 -17.77
N LYS A 101 -3.82 3.36 -16.69
CA LYS A 101 -4.98 4.24 -16.60
C LYS A 101 -4.70 5.34 -15.58
N PRO A 102 -5.38 6.49 -15.70
CA PRO A 102 -5.18 7.56 -14.75
C PRO A 102 -5.73 7.20 -13.37
N MET A 103 -5.16 7.83 -12.36
CA MET A 103 -5.65 7.68 -10.99
C MET A 103 -7.02 8.32 -10.86
N PRO A 104 -7.89 7.78 -10.00
CA PRO A 104 -9.17 8.42 -9.72
C PRO A 104 -8.98 9.83 -9.17
N ASP A 105 -9.97 10.70 -9.42
CA ASP A 105 -9.97 12.04 -8.86
C ASP A 105 -10.33 11.94 -7.38
N MET A 106 -9.38 12.22 -6.51
CA MET A 106 -9.52 12.04 -5.06
C MET A 106 -8.92 13.23 -4.31
N ASN A 107 -9.56 13.62 -3.22
CA ASN A 107 -8.95 14.57 -2.30
C ASN A 107 -7.86 13.87 -1.47
N ALA A 108 -7.16 14.64 -0.63
CA ALA A 108 -6.02 14.10 0.13
C ALA A 108 -6.40 12.94 1.07
N ILE A 109 -7.55 13.05 1.72
CA ILE A 109 -8.03 12.00 2.63
C ILE A 109 -8.35 10.73 1.86
N GLN A 110 -9.01 10.88 0.72
CA GLN A 110 -9.34 9.74 -0.14
C GLN A 110 -8.08 9.08 -0.70
N GLN A 111 -7.08 9.87 -1.10
CA GLN A 111 -5.80 9.33 -1.57
C GLN A 111 -5.11 8.53 -0.48
N GLU A 112 -5.09 9.04 0.73
CA GLU A 112 -4.47 8.34 1.86
C GLU A 112 -5.17 7.02 2.13
N ASN A 113 -6.50 7.04 2.18
CA ASN A 113 -7.29 5.81 2.40
C ASN A 113 -7.11 4.81 1.26
N PHE A 114 -7.02 5.29 0.03
CA PHE A 114 -6.80 4.45 -1.14
C PHE A 114 -5.45 3.73 -1.03
N LEU A 115 -4.40 4.45 -0.65
CA LEU A 115 -3.08 3.86 -0.45
C LEU A 115 -3.08 2.88 0.72
N LYS A 116 -3.70 3.25 1.84
CA LYS A 116 -3.78 2.37 3.01
C LYS A 116 -4.45 1.05 2.68
N ASP A 117 -5.53 1.09 1.92
CA ASP A 117 -6.25 -0.10 1.51
C ASP A 117 -5.34 -1.02 0.68
N HIS A 118 -4.58 -0.44 -0.24
CA HIS A 118 -3.65 -1.21 -1.08
C HIS A 118 -2.44 -1.70 -0.29
N ILE A 119 -1.97 -0.96 0.70
CA ILE A 119 -0.90 -1.40 1.58
C ILE A 119 -1.36 -2.61 2.40
N LEU A 120 -2.59 -2.58 2.92
CA LEU A 120 -3.14 -3.72 3.65
C LEU A 120 -3.22 -4.95 2.76
N LEU A 121 -3.64 -4.78 1.52
CA LEU A 121 -3.69 -5.88 0.56
C LEU A 121 -2.29 -6.44 0.30
N TYR A 122 -1.31 -5.58 0.15
CA TYR A 122 0.08 -5.97 -0.07
C TYR A 122 0.60 -6.84 1.08
N PHE A 123 0.40 -6.39 2.33
CA PHE A 123 0.85 -7.15 3.49
C PHE A 123 0.09 -8.46 3.66
N GLN A 124 -1.17 -8.50 3.28
CA GLN A 124 -1.96 -9.71 3.29
C GLN A 124 -1.39 -10.74 2.31
N ASN A 125 -0.98 -10.29 1.11
CA ASN A 125 -0.45 -11.16 0.08
C ASN A 125 1.02 -11.51 0.28
N ASN A 126 1.74 -10.71 1.06
CA ASN A 126 3.18 -10.87 1.30
C ASN A 126 3.49 -11.04 2.78
N GLU A 127 2.62 -11.72 3.50
CA GLU A 127 2.76 -11.92 4.93
C GLU A 127 4.10 -12.55 5.25
N GLY A 128 4.82 -11.95 6.21
CA GLY A 128 6.13 -12.41 6.63
C GLY A 128 7.29 -11.93 5.77
N GLN A 129 7.02 -11.18 4.71
CA GLN A 129 8.06 -10.70 3.80
C GLN A 129 8.85 -9.52 4.34
N LEU A 130 8.20 -8.62 5.07
CA LEU A 130 8.87 -7.44 5.63
C LEU A 130 9.41 -7.62 7.03
#